data_b603defa917e7b6d538c2a2fe13fd6da
#
_entry.id   b603defa917e7b6d538c2a2fe13fd6da
#
_cell.length_a   1.000
_cell.length_b   1.000
_cell.length_c   1.000
_cell.angle_alpha   90.00
_cell.angle_beta   90.00
_cell.angle_gamma   90.00
#
_symmetry.space_group_name_H-M   'P 1'
#
loop_
_entity.id
_entity.type
_entity.pdbx_description
1 polymer ?
#
loop_
_entity_poly.entity_id
_entity_poly.type
_entity_poly.pdbx_seq_one_letter_code
_entity_poly.pdbx_strand_id
1 'polypeptide(L)'
;MKGVIFMLTRTDIENSIKELLVRYNAEYALLFGSYARGEETEYSDIDVLVFGGENFKKSNIFAFAEELRNITGKNVDAFEICEVDRSTPFYDNVIKEGIKIA
;
A
#
# COMPACT_ATOMS: atom_id res chain seq x y z
N MET A 1 -6.30 -27.16 2.62
CA MET A 1 -6.52 -27.73 1.30
C MET A 1 -5.27 -27.60 0.45
N LYS A 2 -4.78 -28.70 0.01
CA LYS A 2 -3.57 -28.69 -0.81
C LYS A 2 -3.91 -28.43 -2.27
N GLY A 3 -3.02 -27.76 -2.96
CA GLY A 3 -3.17 -27.49 -4.36
C GLY A 3 -4.07 -26.32 -4.71
N VAL A 4 -4.58 -25.63 -3.72
CA VAL A 4 -5.30 -24.39 -3.97
C VAL A 4 -4.30 -23.26 -4.08
N ILE A 5 -4.27 -22.64 -5.25
CA ILE A 5 -3.40 -21.50 -5.51
C ILE A 5 -4.30 -20.26 -5.52
N PHE A 6 -4.02 -19.36 -4.61
CA PHE A 6 -4.71 -18.08 -4.58
C PHE A 6 -3.87 -17.06 -5.32
N MET A 7 -4.42 -16.53 -6.40
CA MET A 7 -3.84 -15.38 -7.07
C MET A 7 -4.53 -14.16 -6.53
N LEU A 8 -3.78 -13.33 -5.81
CA LEU A 8 -4.31 -12.08 -5.32
C LEU A 8 -4.55 -11.13 -6.49
N THR A 9 -5.77 -10.65 -6.58
CA THR A 9 -6.11 -9.60 -7.54
C THR A 9 -5.77 -8.25 -6.94
N ARG A 10 -5.72 -7.22 -7.79
CA ARG A 10 -5.57 -5.84 -7.31
C ARG A 10 -6.69 -5.49 -6.33
N THR A 11 -7.90 -5.95 -6.60
CA THR A 11 -9.03 -5.72 -5.70
C THR A 11 -8.79 -6.31 -4.31
N ASP A 12 -8.24 -7.52 -4.23
CA ASP A 12 -7.90 -8.15 -2.95
C ASP A 12 -6.89 -7.32 -2.18
N ILE A 13 -5.87 -6.81 -2.88
CA ILE A 13 -4.85 -5.96 -2.27
C ILE A 13 -5.45 -4.64 -1.79
N GLU A 14 -6.29 -4.02 -2.61
CA GLU A 14 -6.96 -2.77 -2.24
C GLU A 14 -7.84 -2.95 -0.99
N ASN A 15 -8.58 -4.05 -0.93
CA ASN A 15 -9.43 -4.35 0.22
C ASN A 15 -8.60 -4.58 1.49
N SER A 16 -7.47 -5.25 1.37
CA SER A 16 -6.55 -5.45 2.49
C SER A 16 -5.99 -4.12 3.00
N ILE A 17 -5.61 -3.24 2.08
CA ILE A 17 -5.13 -1.90 2.44
C ILE A 17 -6.23 -1.12 3.17
N LYS A 18 -7.47 -1.14 2.66
CA LYS A 18 -8.59 -0.46 3.31
C LYS A 18 -8.79 -0.93 4.76
N GLU A 19 -8.74 -2.23 4.97
CA GLU A 19 -8.88 -2.81 6.30
C GLU A 19 -7.82 -2.29 7.26
N LEU A 20 -6.58 -2.26 6.79
CA LEU A 20 -5.47 -1.79 7.60
C LEU A 20 -5.52 -0.28 7.86
N LEU A 21 -5.99 0.50 6.89
CA LEU A 21 -6.19 1.94 7.09
C LEU A 21 -7.16 2.19 8.25
N VAL A 22 -8.25 1.46 8.29
CA VAL A 22 -9.22 1.57 9.39
C VAL A 22 -8.60 1.13 10.71
N ARG A 23 -7.91 0.00 10.71
CA ARG A 23 -7.29 -0.56 11.92
C ARG A 23 -6.29 0.40 12.56
N TYR A 24 -5.52 1.09 11.75
CA TYR A 24 -4.48 2.00 12.24
C TYR A 24 -4.90 3.47 12.27
N ASN A 25 -6.16 3.76 12.00
CA ASN A 25 -6.70 5.12 11.99
C ASN A 25 -6.00 6.05 11.00
N ALA A 26 -5.63 5.52 9.86
CA ALA A 26 -5.08 6.30 8.76
C ALA A 26 -6.21 6.82 7.86
N GLU A 27 -5.97 7.93 7.19
CA GLU A 27 -6.98 8.58 6.37
C GLU A 27 -7.19 7.90 5.02
N TYR A 28 -6.11 7.73 4.27
CA TYR A 28 -6.18 7.06 2.98
C TYR A 28 -4.77 6.68 2.53
N ALA A 29 -4.71 5.99 1.39
CA ALA A 29 -3.44 5.61 0.79
C ALA A 29 -3.50 5.73 -0.72
N LEU A 30 -2.33 5.81 -1.33
CA LEU A 30 -2.17 5.70 -2.78
C LEU A 30 -1.40 4.42 -3.07
N LEU A 31 -2.02 3.54 -3.86
CA LEU A 31 -1.33 2.36 -4.40
C LEU A 31 -0.64 2.82 -5.68
N PHE A 32 0.67 2.61 -5.78
CA PHE A 32 1.43 3.07 -6.93
C PHE A 32 2.33 1.96 -7.47
N GLY A 33 3.23 2.30 -8.39
CA GLY A 33 4.11 1.32 -9.00
C GLY A 33 3.39 0.42 -9.98
N SER A 34 3.83 -0.83 -10.10
CA SER A 34 3.32 -1.74 -11.13
C SER A 34 1.83 -2.01 -11.00
N TYR A 35 1.30 -2.09 -9.79
CA TYR A 35 -0.13 -2.31 -9.58
C TYR A 35 -0.98 -1.13 -10.08
N ALA A 36 -0.49 0.08 -9.93
CA ALA A 36 -1.21 1.26 -10.42
C ALA A 36 -1.20 1.33 -11.94
N ARG A 37 -0.12 0.87 -12.55
CA ARG A 37 0.03 0.92 -14.02
C ARG A 37 -0.59 -0.28 -14.74
N GLY A 38 -1.10 -1.27 -13.99
CA GLY A 38 -1.62 -2.49 -14.60
C GLY A 38 -0.53 -3.39 -15.17
N GLU A 39 0.69 -3.26 -14.67
CA GLU A 39 1.86 -4.00 -15.14
C GLU A 39 2.31 -5.07 -14.15
N GLU A 40 1.51 -5.32 -13.13
CA GLU A 40 1.88 -6.26 -12.08
C GLU A 40 1.96 -7.68 -12.59
N THR A 41 2.88 -8.44 -11.99
CA THR A 41 3.03 -9.88 -12.16
C THR A 41 2.92 -10.54 -10.79
N GLU A 42 2.97 -11.86 -10.74
CA GLU A 42 2.96 -12.57 -9.47
C GLU A 42 4.17 -12.24 -8.57
N TYR A 43 5.22 -11.67 -9.17
CA TYR A 43 6.45 -11.29 -8.44
C TYR A 43 6.50 -9.81 -8.08
N SER A 44 5.49 -9.05 -8.45
CA SER A 44 5.48 -7.60 -8.19
C SER A 44 5.36 -7.31 -6.70
N ASP A 45 6.09 -6.29 -6.25
CA ASP A 45 5.98 -5.76 -4.91
C ASP A 45 4.76 -4.84 -4.82
N ILE A 46 4.27 -4.63 -3.59
CA ILE A 46 3.19 -3.69 -3.33
C ILE A 46 3.82 -2.38 -2.86
N ASP A 47 3.57 -1.31 -3.59
CA ASP A 47 4.07 0.03 -3.28
C ASP A 47 2.91 0.90 -2.83
N VAL A 48 2.96 1.40 -1.60
CA VAL A 48 1.86 2.16 -1.02
C VAL A 48 2.37 3.38 -0.26
N LEU A 49 1.72 4.52 -0.49
CA LEU A 49 1.96 5.76 0.24
C LEU A 49 0.75 6.02 1.13
N VAL A 50 0.97 6.00 2.44
CA VAL A 50 -0.09 6.18 3.43
C VAL A 50 -0.15 7.64 3.86
N PHE A 51 -1.35 8.21 3.81
CA PHE A 51 -1.65 9.52 4.39
C PHE A 51 -2.33 9.26 5.73
N GLY A 52 -1.52 9.27 6.78
CA GLY A 52 -1.99 8.84 8.10
C GLY A 52 -2.95 9.82 8.75
N GLY A 53 -2.65 11.12 8.69
CA GLY A 53 -3.45 12.12 9.36
C GLY A 53 -3.18 12.19 10.86
N GLU A 54 -4.03 12.93 11.57
CA GLU A 54 -3.81 13.23 12.98
C GLU A 54 -3.88 12.02 13.90
N ASN A 55 -4.75 11.08 13.58
CA ASN A 55 -5.02 9.95 14.46
C ASN A 55 -4.14 8.75 14.18
N PHE A 56 -3.24 8.86 13.21
CA PHE A 56 -2.33 7.79 12.86
C PHE A 56 -1.01 7.95 13.60
N LYS A 57 -0.62 6.92 14.33
CA LYS A 57 0.71 6.89 14.95
C LYS A 57 1.73 6.54 13.87
N LYS A 58 2.63 7.47 13.55
CA LYS A 58 3.54 7.34 12.41
C LYS A 58 4.41 6.09 12.46
N SER A 59 4.83 5.68 13.65
CA SER A 59 5.60 4.43 13.79
C SER A 59 4.80 3.20 13.38
N ASN A 60 3.48 3.29 13.33
CA ASN A 60 2.62 2.19 12.88
C ASN A 60 2.75 1.89 11.39
N ILE A 61 3.50 2.73 10.63
CA ILE A 61 3.76 2.40 9.22
C ILE A 61 4.50 1.06 9.10
N PHE A 62 5.35 0.74 10.05
CA PHE A 62 6.07 -0.54 10.05
C PHE A 62 5.13 -1.71 10.31
N ALA A 63 4.22 -1.57 11.27
CA ALA A 63 3.22 -2.59 11.56
C ALA A 63 2.25 -2.76 10.39
N PHE A 64 1.84 -1.66 9.78
CA PHE A 64 1.00 -1.65 8.59
C PHE A 64 1.64 -2.48 7.47
N ALA A 65 2.91 -2.19 7.18
CA ALA A 65 3.65 -2.90 6.13
C ALA A 65 3.79 -4.39 6.46
N GLU A 66 4.09 -4.72 7.70
CA GLU A 66 4.24 -6.12 8.13
C GLU A 66 2.95 -6.90 8.00
N GLU A 67 1.84 -6.34 8.46
CA GLU A 67 0.55 -7.00 8.32
C GLU A 67 0.16 -7.18 6.86
N LEU A 68 0.42 -6.18 6.02
CA LEU A 68 0.12 -6.29 4.60
C LEU A 68 0.97 -7.37 3.93
N ARG A 69 2.26 -7.50 4.32
CA ARG A 69 3.10 -8.61 3.88
C ARG A 69 2.51 -9.95 4.26
N ASN A 70 2.06 -10.06 5.52
CA ASN A 70 1.50 -11.32 6.03
C ASN A 70 0.21 -11.71 5.33
N ILE A 71 -0.65 -10.74 5.06
CA ILE A 71 -1.92 -10.99 4.38
C ILE A 71 -1.69 -11.41 2.92
N THR A 72 -0.77 -10.74 2.23
CA THR A 72 -0.61 -10.90 0.78
C THR A 72 0.48 -11.88 0.38
N GLY A 73 1.43 -12.16 1.27
CA GLY A 73 2.60 -12.96 0.95
C GLY A 73 3.57 -12.25 0.01
N LYS A 74 3.42 -10.94 -0.16
CA LYS A 74 4.25 -10.14 -1.06
C LYS A 74 5.13 -9.16 -0.28
N ASN A 75 6.24 -8.75 -0.89
CA ASN A 75 7.02 -7.64 -0.36
C ASN A 75 6.19 -6.36 -0.44
N VAL A 76 6.32 -5.53 0.57
CA VAL A 76 5.57 -4.28 0.67
C VAL A 76 6.54 -3.15 0.97
N ASP A 77 6.52 -2.13 0.13
CA ASP A 77 7.22 -0.87 0.36
C ASP A 77 6.17 0.16 0.74
N ALA A 78 6.06 0.42 2.04
CA ALA A 78 5.08 1.36 2.56
C ALA A 78 5.78 2.60 3.11
N PHE A 79 5.27 3.75 2.72
CA PHE A 79 5.77 5.06 3.16
C PHE A 79 4.62 5.84 3.78
N GLU A 80 4.92 6.61 4.82
CA GLU A 80 3.97 7.57 5.36
C GLU A 80 4.33 8.94 4.82
N ILE A 81 3.33 9.74 4.45
CA ILE A 81 3.53 11.00 3.72
C ILE A 81 4.49 11.96 4.41
N CYS A 82 4.55 11.96 5.75
CA CYS A 82 5.43 12.86 6.48
C CYS A 82 6.92 12.56 6.28
N GLU A 83 7.27 11.33 5.87
CA GLU A 83 8.65 10.97 5.59
C GLU A 83 9.05 11.20 4.13
N VAL A 84 8.11 11.62 3.29
CA VAL A 84 8.35 11.81 1.86
C VAL A 84 8.59 13.28 1.56
N ASP A 85 9.68 13.56 0.83
CA ASP A 85 9.95 14.90 0.34
C ASP A 85 9.09 15.19 -0.89
N ARG A 86 8.15 16.13 -0.73
CA ARG A 86 7.18 16.46 -1.77
C ARG A 86 7.78 17.23 -2.95
N SER A 87 9.04 17.62 -2.87
CA SER A 87 9.73 18.32 -3.98
C SER A 87 10.41 17.35 -4.94
N THR A 88 10.31 16.05 -4.69
CA THR A 88 11.02 15.04 -5.48
C THR A 88 10.20 14.54 -6.67
N PRO A 89 10.87 14.06 -7.74
CA PRO A 89 10.20 13.37 -8.82
C PRO A 89 9.44 12.12 -8.36
N PHE A 90 9.91 11.45 -7.31
CA PHE A 90 9.21 10.31 -6.73
C PHE A 90 7.81 10.69 -6.29
N TYR A 91 7.69 11.78 -5.52
CA TYR A 91 6.39 12.25 -5.05
C TYR A 91 5.47 12.61 -6.22
N ASP A 92 5.99 13.34 -7.20
CA ASP A 92 5.22 13.75 -8.37
C ASP A 92 4.67 12.54 -9.12
N ASN A 93 5.48 11.50 -9.29
CA ASN A 93 5.08 10.29 -9.98
C ASN A 93 4.00 9.54 -9.20
N VAL A 94 4.15 9.44 -7.88
CA VAL A 94 3.15 8.75 -7.04
C VAL A 94 1.81 9.47 -7.09
N ILE A 95 1.81 10.79 -6.99
CA ILE A 95 0.58 11.58 -7.06
C ILE A 95 -0.09 11.44 -8.42
N LYS A 96 0.71 11.39 -9.47
CA LYS A 96 0.19 11.34 -10.85
C LYS A 96 -0.40 10.00 -11.21
N GLU A 97 0.25 8.89 -10.80
CA GLU A 97 -0.19 7.55 -11.21
C GLU A 97 -0.90 6.77 -10.10
N GLY A 98 -0.81 7.21 -8.87
CA GLY A 98 -1.35 6.48 -7.72
C GLY A 98 -2.86 6.32 -7.76
N ILE A 99 -3.31 5.16 -7.29
CA ILE A 99 -4.73 4.86 -7.16
C ILE A 99 -5.11 5.08 -5.71
N LYS A 100 -6.08 5.96 -5.50
CA LYS A 100 -6.53 6.30 -4.13
C LYS A 100 -7.36 5.17 -3.54
N ILE A 101 -6.98 4.79 -2.34
CA ILE A 101 -7.69 3.83 -1.52
C ILE A 101 -8.12 4.55 -0.25
N ALA A 102 -9.40 4.70 -0.10
CA ALA A 102 -9.94 5.46 1.03
C ALA A 102 -10.08 4.63 2.28
#